data_e62ac40afba6901f31841a283eb68154
#
_entry.id   e62ac40afba6901f31841a283eb68154
#
_cell.length_a   1.000
_cell.length_b   1.000
_cell.length_c   1.000
_cell.angle_alpha   90.00
_cell.angle_beta   90.00
_cell.angle_gamma   90.00
#
_symmetry.space_group_name_H-M   'P 1'
#
loop_
_entity.id
_entity.type
_entity.pdbx_description
1 polymer ?
#
loop_
_entity_poly.entity_id
_entity_poly.type
_entity_poly.pdbx_seq_one_letter_code
_entity_poly.pdbx_strand_id
1 'polypeptide(L)'
;VKTKNILAFLGILTLIRIIWLATQGISPQEAYYWMCSDRLASAYFDGPPATAYLVRFLGFFTGGSLEILRFAWPLFALLTSWLAFQWIRTISNDVVAAWTVLALNALPIFNSHSVTVGPWMPTLVCVLGGLQAAYSAVEGRRKDWLPASACFALACLFRYEAALVPLGFCITILAVLRNKQQPDWAALTALVVLPLAVLWSPLAWNAKLEWIPIAGGTLQTWWRPQPGGCGRNFVEFFREYSFAGGLALLAGLAALVLGGLKRGAGRFLLVAAGLPAFWAVYQFLIGRSFSTPAWLALIPVLAALIGYVARARWMPLAGSAVVALALLQSAVMLREEGRMRGVWLSVAKEVHKATCEIPASDGGGFLIAENTDQASMLAVFFKTAAGSEYPPVFVPESPALTSQFGLWPSYADFVASDLVVDEFFTEQKGYNLFAGRNALFLGSDLPQTIKGAFAQVSPLRKIQLPDGGELTIFLCLDYQTLPL
;
A
#
# COMPACT_ATOMS: atom_id res chain seq x y z
N VAL A 1 4.50 1.32 34.08
CA VAL A 1 3.22 1.05 33.38
C VAL A 1 2.95 -0.46 33.43
N LYS A 2 1.80 -0.90 33.95
CA LYS A 2 1.49 -2.34 33.98
C LYS A 2 1.10 -2.82 32.58
N THR A 3 1.68 -3.93 32.13
CA THR A 3 1.39 -4.56 30.81
C THR A 3 -0.12 -4.74 30.57
N LYS A 4 -0.89 -5.07 31.62
CA LYS A 4 -2.36 -5.17 31.56
C LYS A 4 -3.04 -3.89 31.05
N ASN A 5 -2.55 -2.73 31.46
CA ASN A 5 -3.14 -1.44 31.04
C ASN A 5 -2.88 -1.16 29.56
N ILE A 6 -1.71 -1.53 29.05
CA ILE A 6 -1.39 -1.40 27.62
C ILE A 6 -2.27 -2.35 26.79
N LEU A 7 -2.42 -3.59 27.21
CA LEU A 7 -3.30 -4.56 26.52
C LEU A 7 -4.76 -4.08 26.50
N ALA A 8 -5.27 -3.57 27.65
CA ALA A 8 -6.61 -3.02 27.72
C ALA A 8 -6.80 -1.82 26.78
N PHE A 9 -5.82 -0.89 26.76
CA PHE A 9 -5.84 0.25 25.85
C PHE A 9 -5.86 -0.20 24.37
N LEU A 10 -4.97 -1.11 24.00
CA LEU A 10 -4.89 -1.62 22.63
C LEU A 10 -6.17 -2.38 22.23
N GLY A 11 -6.75 -3.15 23.15
CA GLY A 11 -8.02 -3.84 22.92
C GLY A 11 -9.18 -2.89 22.68
N ILE A 12 -9.32 -1.83 23.52
CA ILE A 12 -10.34 -0.79 23.35
C ILE A 12 -10.16 -0.07 22.00
N LEU A 13 -8.93 0.32 21.66
CA LEU A 13 -8.66 1.00 20.41
C LEU A 13 -8.96 0.13 19.19
N THR A 14 -8.64 -1.16 19.26
CA THR A 14 -8.98 -2.12 18.21
C THR A 14 -10.48 -2.26 18.05
N LEU A 15 -11.23 -2.32 19.16
CA LEU A 15 -12.70 -2.35 19.13
C LEU A 15 -13.27 -1.09 18.48
N ILE A 16 -12.75 0.09 18.81
CA ILE A 16 -13.16 1.36 18.20
C ILE A 16 -12.92 1.30 16.66
N ARG A 17 -11.77 0.81 16.21
CA ARG A 17 -11.45 0.64 14.78
C ARG A 17 -12.41 -0.33 14.09
N ILE A 18 -12.73 -1.45 14.72
CA ILE A 18 -13.68 -2.43 14.20
C ILE A 18 -15.09 -1.81 14.07
N ILE A 19 -15.57 -1.12 15.09
CA ILE A 19 -16.87 -0.45 15.08
C ILE A 19 -16.91 0.62 13.98
N TRP A 20 -15.87 1.45 13.88
CA TRP A 20 -15.77 2.45 12.83
C TRP A 20 -15.81 1.79 11.45
N LEU A 21 -14.99 0.77 11.23
CA LEU A 21 -14.90 0.06 9.95
C LEU A 21 -16.23 -0.60 9.56
N ALA A 22 -16.99 -1.13 10.52
CA ALA A 22 -18.31 -1.72 10.29
C ALA A 22 -19.34 -0.72 9.76
N THR A 23 -19.16 0.58 10.02
CA THR A 23 -20.05 1.65 9.54
C THR A 23 -19.62 2.26 8.20
N GLN A 24 -18.45 1.88 7.68
CA GLN A 24 -17.88 2.49 6.48
C GLN A 24 -18.02 1.59 5.24
N GLY A 25 -18.17 2.22 4.08
CA GLY A 25 -18.07 1.54 2.78
C GLY A 25 -16.67 0.98 2.49
N ILE A 26 -16.53 0.35 1.35
CA ILE A 26 -15.26 -0.18 0.82
C ILE A 26 -14.46 1.00 0.23
N SER A 27 -13.12 0.96 0.36
CA SER A 27 -12.23 1.94 -0.30
C SER A 27 -11.74 1.40 -1.64
N PRO A 28 -11.31 2.29 -2.58
CA PRO A 28 -10.72 1.87 -3.85
C PRO A 28 -9.52 0.94 -3.68
N GLN A 29 -8.65 1.21 -2.72
CA GLN A 29 -7.51 0.35 -2.43
C GLN A 29 -7.92 -1.05 -1.96
N GLU A 30 -8.95 -1.16 -1.12
CA GLU A 30 -9.49 -2.46 -0.68
C GLU A 30 -10.07 -3.24 -1.86
N ALA A 31 -10.83 -2.56 -2.72
CA ALA A 31 -11.39 -3.11 -3.95
C ALA A 31 -10.28 -3.62 -4.89
N TYR A 32 -9.23 -2.83 -5.09
CA TYR A 32 -8.09 -3.19 -5.92
C TYR A 32 -7.39 -4.48 -5.42
N TYR A 33 -7.01 -4.56 -4.14
CA TYR A 33 -6.36 -5.78 -3.62
C TYR A 33 -7.28 -7.01 -3.64
N TRP A 34 -8.59 -6.80 -3.51
CA TRP A 34 -9.55 -7.88 -3.66
C TRP A 34 -9.59 -8.41 -5.11
N MET A 35 -9.58 -7.51 -6.13
CA MET A 35 -9.45 -7.92 -7.54
C MET A 35 -8.13 -8.64 -7.82
N CYS A 36 -7.01 -8.16 -7.27
CA CYS A 36 -5.72 -8.85 -7.36
C CYS A 36 -5.78 -10.26 -6.75
N SER A 37 -6.55 -10.47 -5.67
CA SER A 37 -6.69 -11.77 -5.03
C SER A 37 -7.44 -12.80 -5.88
N ASP A 38 -8.26 -12.36 -6.82
CA ASP A 38 -8.92 -13.23 -7.80
C ASP A 38 -8.00 -13.60 -8.97
N ARG A 39 -6.95 -12.82 -9.21
CA ARG A 39 -6.01 -12.95 -10.33
C ARG A 39 -4.59 -13.04 -9.79
N LEU A 40 -4.28 -14.14 -9.08
CA LEU A 40 -2.97 -14.32 -8.44
C LEU A 40 -1.84 -14.34 -9.47
N ALA A 41 -0.82 -13.52 -9.21
CA ALA A 41 0.36 -13.35 -10.07
C ALA A 41 1.63 -13.32 -9.22
N SER A 42 2.79 -13.45 -9.87
CA SER A 42 4.10 -13.40 -9.20
C SER A 42 4.44 -12.03 -8.63
N ALA A 43 3.88 -10.97 -9.22
CA ALA A 43 3.92 -9.60 -8.74
C ALA A 43 2.77 -8.80 -9.38
N TYR A 44 2.58 -7.57 -8.93
CA TYR A 44 1.60 -6.63 -9.47
C TYR A 44 2.30 -5.31 -9.78
N PHE A 45 1.63 -4.47 -10.57
CA PHE A 45 2.15 -3.15 -10.92
C PHE A 45 2.52 -2.31 -9.68
N ASP A 46 1.71 -2.39 -8.63
CA ASP A 46 1.89 -1.59 -7.41
C ASP A 46 2.78 -2.26 -6.34
N GLY A 47 3.32 -3.45 -6.63
CA GLY A 47 4.25 -4.09 -5.71
C GLY A 47 4.25 -5.62 -5.69
N PRO A 48 4.84 -6.19 -4.64
CA PRO A 48 4.98 -7.64 -4.47
C PRO A 48 3.63 -8.32 -4.20
N PRO A 49 3.56 -9.67 -4.33
CA PRO A 49 2.29 -10.39 -4.41
C PRO A 49 1.63 -10.68 -3.05
N ALA A 50 2.33 -10.58 -1.92
CA ALA A 50 1.85 -11.14 -0.65
C ALA A 50 0.54 -10.54 -0.15
N THR A 51 0.23 -9.27 -0.48
CA THR A 51 -1.06 -8.66 -0.09
C THR A 51 -2.22 -9.37 -0.76
N ALA A 52 -2.15 -9.62 -2.06
CA ALA A 52 -3.18 -10.34 -2.80
C ALA A 52 -3.34 -11.79 -2.30
N TYR A 53 -2.22 -12.47 -2.05
CA TYR A 53 -2.24 -13.82 -1.46
C TYR A 53 -2.85 -13.83 -0.05
N LEU A 54 -2.56 -12.83 0.78
CA LEU A 54 -3.16 -12.71 2.11
C LEU A 54 -4.67 -12.46 2.02
N VAL A 55 -5.10 -11.58 1.13
CA VAL A 55 -6.54 -11.32 0.89
C VAL A 55 -7.23 -12.60 0.39
N ARG A 56 -6.62 -13.35 -0.53
CA ARG A 56 -7.14 -14.64 -1.00
C ARG A 56 -7.24 -15.66 0.13
N PHE A 57 -6.20 -15.76 0.96
CA PHE A 57 -6.17 -16.67 2.12
C PHE A 57 -7.27 -16.32 3.14
N LEU A 58 -7.41 -15.05 3.49
CA LEU A 58 -8.48 -14.59 4.39
C LEU A 58 -9.86 -14.79 3.78
N GLY A 59 -9.98 -14.59 2.46
CA GLY A 59 -11.21 -14.81 1.70
C GLY A 59 -11.72 -16.24 1.82
N PHE A 60 -10.82 -17.24 1.94
CA PHE A 60 -11.21 -18.61 2.17
C PHE A 60 -12.03 -18.79 3.46
N PHE A 61 -11.70 -18.07 4.53
CA PHE A 61 -12.41 -18.15 5.82
C PHE A 61 -13.66 -17.25 5.89
N THR A 62 -13.76 -16.26 5.00
CA THR A 62 -14.86 -15.28 5.01
C THR A 62 -15.86 -15.47 3.86
N GLY A 63 -15.77 -16.60 3.15
CA GLY A 63 -16.61 -16.86 1.98
C GLY A 63 -16.36 -15.87 0.84
N GLY A 64 -15.17 -15.28 0.75
CA GLY A 64 -14.80 -14.29 -0.27
C GLY A 64 -15.33 -12.88 0.01
N SER A 65 -16.04 -12.64 1.11
CA SER A 65 -16.59 -11.33 1.46
C SER A 65 -15.47 -10.36 1.84
N LEU A 66 -15.28 -9.31 1.03
CA LEU A 66 -14.37 -8.20 1.32
C LEU A 66 -14.80 -7.45 2.60
N GLU A 67 -16.09 -7.31 2.82
CA GLU A 67 -16.67 -6.63 3.99
C GLU A 67 -16.28 -7.30 5.30
N ILE A 68 -16.11 -8.62 5.31
CA ILE A 68 -15.72 -9.37 6.51
C ILE A 68 -14.20 -9.44 6.64
N LEU A 69 -13.49 -9.78 5.55
CA LEU A 69 -12.04 -9.99 5.62
C LEU A 69 -11.25 -8.73 6.03
N ARG A 70 -11.76 -7.52 5.73
CA ARG A 70 -11.11 -6.26 6.09
C ARG A 70 -10.96 -6.05 7.60
N PHE A 71 -11.76 -6.71 8.45
CA PHE A 71 -11.61 -6.68 9.90
C PHE A 71 -10.28 -7.29 10.40
N ALA A 72 -9.54 -7.99 9.56
CA ALA A 72 -8.20 -8.45 9.89
C ALA A 72 -7.19 -7.29 10.05
N TRP A 73 -7.38 -6.14 9.39
CA TRP A 73 -6.43 -5.02 9.45
C TRP A 73 -6.35 -4.36 10.83
N PRO A 74 -7.45 -4.06 11.53
CA PRO A 74 -7.39 -3.68 12.94
C PRO A 74 -6.66 -4.70 13.83
N LEU A 75 -6.76 -6.01 13.54
CA LEU A 75 -6.02 -7.04 14.28
C LEU A 75 -4.53 -7.03 13.96
N PHE A 76 -4.14 -6.80 12.70
CA PHE A 76 -2.72 -6.56 12.36
C PHE A 76 -2.17 -5.30 13.03
N ALA A 77 -2.95 -4.22 13.15
CA ALA A 77 -2.56 -3.03 13.88
C ALA A 77 -2.39 -3.28 15.39
N LEU A 78 -3.26 -4.10 15.99
CA LEU A 78 -3.12 -4.57 17.35
C LEU A 78 -1.81 -5.35 17.53
N LEU A 79 -1.54 -6.31 16.64
CA LEU A 79 -0.33 -7.13 16.66
C LEU A 79 0.93 -6.27 16.46
N THR A 80 0.91 -5.33 15.52
CA THR A 80 1.99 -4.36 15.29
C THR A 80 2.28 -3.57 16.56
N SER A 81 1.24 -3.02 17.20
CA SER A 81 1.39 -2.24 18.42
C SER A 81 1.92 -3.06 19.60
N TRP A 82 1.48 -4.31 19.70
CA TRP A 82 1.95 -5.25 20.72
C TRP A 82 3.42 -5.65 20.48
N LEU A 83 3.79 -6.00 19.26
CA LEU A 83 5.18 -6.32 18.91
C LEU A 83 6.10 -5.11 19.13
N ALA A 84 5.67 -3.90 18.75
CA ALA A 84 6.40 -2.67 19.02
C ALA A 84 6.62 -2.47 20.53
N PHE A 85 5.57 -2.66 21.35
CA PHE A 85 5.68 -2.57 22.80
C PHE A 85 6.70 -3.56 23.36
N GLN A 86 6.61 -4.83 22.97
CA GLN A 86 7.52 -5.87 23.46
C GLN A 86 8.95 -5.62 23.01
N TRP A 87 9.16 -5.26 21.74
CA TRP A 87 10.49 -4.98 21.21
C TRP A 87 11.14 -3.79 21.89
N ILE A 88 10.45 -2.63 21.99
CA ILE A 88 11.00 -1.43 22.63
C ILE A 88 11.23 -1.64 24.14
N ARG A 89 10.36 -2.38 24.80
CA ARG A 89 10.55 -2.78 26.20
C ARG A 89 11.84 -3.56 26.39
N THR A 90 12.17 -4.46 25.48
CA THR A 90 13.38 -5.29 25.56
C THR A 90 14.64 -4.44 25.39
N ILE A 91 14.65 -3.45 24.50
CA ILE A 91 15.82 -2.62 24.21
C ILE A 91 15.94 -1.37 25.09
N SER A 92 14.86 -0.99 25.81
CA SER A 92 14.83 0.21 26.64
C SER A 92 14.14 -0.04 27.99
N ASN A 93 12.86 0.33 28.11
CA ASN A 93 12.06 0.13 29.32
C ASN A 93 10.55 0.29 29.03
N ASP A 94 9.72 -0.06 30.05
CA ASP A 94 8.26 -0.03 29.95
C ASP A 94 7.69 1.36 29.63
N VAL A 95 8.31 2.42 30.14
CA VAL A 95 7.83 3.81 29.94
C VAL A 95 8.04 4.25 28.50
N VAL A 96 9.26 4.01 27.96
CA VAL A 96 9.56 4.33 26.55
C VAL A 96 8.69 3.51 25.62
N ALA A 97 8.51 2.22 25.91
CA ALA A 97 7.66 1.34 25.10
C ALA A 97 6.19 1.82 25.08
N ALA A 98 5.65 2.16 26.25
CA ALA A 98 4.26 2.66 26.37
C ALA A 98 4.05 3.96 25.59
N TRP A 99 4.93 4.94 25.75
CA TRP A 99 4.82 6.21 25.02
C TRP A 99 5.03 6.03 23.52
N THR A 100 5.94 5.14 23.08
CA THR A 100 6.13 4.83 21.66
C THR A 100 4.84 4.28 21.05
N VAL A 101 4.18 3.34 21.74
CA VAL A 101 2.92 2.76 21.25
C VAL A 101 1.77 3.76 21.27
N LEU A 102 1.68 4.61 22.31
CA LEU A 102 0.70 5.70 22.34
C LEU A 102 0.90 6.68 21.17
N ALA A 103 2.14 7.13 20.96
CA ALA A 103 2.46 8.03 19.85
C ALA A 103 2.16 7.38 18.48
N LEU A 104 2.56 6.12 18.27
CA LEU A 104 2.28 5.37 17.05
C LEU A 104 0.78 5.33 16.75
N ASN A 105 -0.03 4.96 17.73
CA ASN A 105 -1.48 4.83 17.57
C ASN A 105 -2.22 6.18 17.51
N ALA A 106 -1.54 7.29 17.81
CA ALA A 106 -2.10 8.63 17.63
C ALA A 106 -1.91 9.16 16.21
N LEU A 107 -0.93 8.65 15.44
CA LEU A 107 -0.62 9.16 14.11
C LEU A 107 -1.75 8.89 13.10
N PRO A 108 -2.16 9.90 12.31
CA PRO A 108 -3.20 9.77 11.29
C PRO A 108 -2.92 8.63 10.31
N ILE A 109 -1.71 8.56 9.77
CA ILE A 109 -1.30 7.54 8.82
C ILE A 109 -1.39 6.12 9.39
N PHE A 110 -1.04 5.89 10.69
CA PHE A 110 -1.19 4.59 11.31
C PHE A 110 -2.68 4.20 11.46
N ASN A 111 -3.53 5.16 11.79
CA ASN A 111 -4.96 4.93 11.92
C ASN A 111 -5.62 4.63 10.57
N SER A 112 -5.32 5.37 9.50
CA SER A 112 -5.83 5.11 8.16
C SER A 112 -5.45 3.69 7.69
N HIS A 113 -4.17 3.32 7.77
CA HIS A 113 -3.74 1.99 7.34
C HIS A 113 -4.20 0.85 8.26
N SER A 114 -4.58 1.15 9.51
CA SER A 114 -5.14 0.14 10.42
C SER A 114 -6.57 -0.27 10.07
N VAL A 115 -7.25 0.49 9.22
CA VAL A 115 -8.65 0.28 8.81
C VAL A 115 -8.81 0.13 7.30
N THR A 116 -7.71 0.01 6.55
CA THR A 116 -7.73 -0.15 5.09
C THR A 116 -6.91 -1.36 4.69
N VAL A 117 -7.48 -2.22 3.84
CA VAL A 117 -6.78 -3.39 3.29
C VAL A 117 -5.58 -2.92 2.44
N GLY A 118 -4.40 -3.38 2.80
CA GLY A 118 -3.17 -3.01 2.10
C GLY A 118 -1.92 -3.64 2.71
N PRO A 119 -0.74 -3.41 2.13
CA PRO A 119 0.49 -4.08 2.53
C PRO A 119 1.10 -3.60 3.86
N TRP A 120 0.72 -2.42 4.33
CA TRP A 120 1.42 -1.70 5.40
C TRP A 120 1.44 -2.43 6.75
N MET A 121 0.28 -2.83 7.25
CA MET A 121 0.18 -3.49 8.55
C MET A 121 0.88 -4.84 8.56
N PRO A 122 0.67 -5.75 7.58
CA PRO A 122 1.43 -7.00 7.51
C PRO A 122 2.93 -6.79 7.38
N THR A 123 3.39 -5.78 6.62
CA THR A 123 4.81 -5.43 6.52
C THR A 123 5.39 -5.08 7.90
N LEU A 124 4.72 -4.21 8.66
CA LEU A 124 5.19 -3.81 9.99
C LEU A 124 5.23 -4.97 10.98
N VAL A 125 4.24 -5.87 10.96
CA VAL A 125 4.26 -7.09 11.77
C VAL A 125 5.52 -7.92 11.47
N CYS A 126 5.80 -8.14 10.19
CA CYS A 126 6.97 -8.91 9.77
C CYS A 126 8.28 -8.19 10.13
N VAL A 127 8.39 -6.88 9.86
CA VAL A 127 9.59 -6.10 10.20
C VAL A 127 9.85 -6.12 11.71
N LEU A 128 8.84 -5.92 12.55
CA LEU A 128 9.00 -5.94 14.00
C LEU A 128 9.39 -7.32 14.53
N GLY A 129 8.79 -8.39 13.98
CA GLY A 129 9.21 -9.76 14.28
C GLY A 129 10.68 -9.99 13.92
N GLY A 130 11.10 -9.52 12.75
CA GLY A 130 12.48 -9.56 12.29
C GLY A 130 13.44 -8.75 13.19
N LEU A 131 13.05 -7.54 13.57
CA LEU A 131 13.85 -6.68 14.47
C LEU A 131 14.00 -7.28 15.87
N GLN A 132 12.95 -7.90 16.41
CA GLN A 132 13.02 -8.58 17.70
C GLN A 132 13.97 -9.78 17.66
N ALA A 133 13.89 -10.61 16.62
CA ALA A 133 14.78 -11.73 16.41
C ALA A 133 16.24 -11.27 16.16
N ALA A 134 16.44 -10.23 15.33
CA ALA A 134 17.76 -9.65 15.07
C ALA A 134 18.40 -9.07 16.35
N TYR A 135 17.61 -8.43 17.22
CA TYR A 135 18.11 -7.99 18.52
C TYR A 135 18.59 -9.16 19.38
N SER A 136 17.80 -10.22 19.47
CA SER A 136 18.21 -11.45 20.17
C SER A 136 19.51 -12.08 19.59
N ALA A 137 19.65 -12.02 18.27
CA ALA A 137 20.85 -12.53 17.59
C ALA A 137 22.09 -11.70 17.93
N VAL A 138 21.96 -10.38 17.95
CA VAL A 138 23.03 -9.45 18.34
C VAL A 138 23.43 -9.62 19.81
N GLU A 139 22.47 -9.91 20.70
CA GLU A 139 22.70 -10.19 22.13
C GLU A 139 23.30 -11.59 22.38
N GLY A 140 23.67 -12.33 21.32
CA GLY A 140 24.43 -13.60 21.39
C GLY A 140 23.68 -14.86 20.96
N ARG A 141 22.39 -14.81 20.72
CA ARG A 141 21.61 -15.96 20.18
C ARG A 141 21.70 -16.04 18.66
N ARG A 142 22.90 -16.28 18.12
CA ARG A 142 23.20 -16.23 16.67
C ARG A 142 22.21 -17.00 15.79
N LYS A 143 21.60 -18.09 16.28
CA LYS A 143 20.57 -18.84 15.55
C LYS A 143 19.33 -18.00 15.20
N ASP A 144 19.09 -16.92 15.93
CA ASP A 144 17.93 -16.04 15.74
C ASP A 144 18.06 -15.15 14.47
N TRP A 145 19.24 -15.16 13.80
CA TRP A 145 19.37 -14.57 12.47
C TRP A 145 18.49 -15.22 11.41
N LEU A 146 18.23 -16.54 11.54
CA LEU A 146 17.38 -17.26 10.59
C LEU A 146 15.90 -16.79 10.67
N PRO A 147 15.23 -16.79 11.84
CA PRO A 147 13.88 -16.23 11.94
C PRO A 147 13.84 -14.73 11.65
N ALA A 148 14.88 -13.96 11.98
CA ALA A 148 14.96 -12.54 11.59
C ALA A 148 14.93 -12.38 10.08
N SER A 149 15.76 -13.14 9.37
CA SER A 149 15.80 -13.12 7.90
C SER A 149 14.51 -13.60 7.27
N ALA A 150 13.86 -14.64 7.81
CA ALA A 150 12.57 -15.14 7.34
C ALA A 150 11.48 -14.06 7.46
N CYS A 151 11.43 -13.35 8.59
CA CYS A 151 10.51 -12.24 8.79
C CYS A 151 10.79 -11.08 7.81
N PHE A 152 12.06 -10.69 7.61
CA PHE A 152 12.40 -9.66 6.64
C PHE A 152 12.10 -10.08 5.20
N ALA A 153 12.35 -11.34 4.85
CA ALA A 153 12.01 -11.90 3.54
C ALA A 153 10.48 -11.83 3.29
N LEU A 154 9.68 -12.21 4.28
CA LEU A 154 8.23 -12.08 4.21
C LEU A 154 7.79 -10.61 4.11
N ALA A 155 8.42 -9.70 4.86
CA ALA A 155 8.15 -8.27 4.75
C ALA A 155 8.41 -7.75 3.32
N CYS A 156 9.49 -8.21 2.68
CA CYS A 156 9.82 -7.85 1.30
C CYS A 156 8.77 -8.34 0.28
N LEU A 157 8.06 -9.45 0.55
CA LEU A 157 6.94 -9.91 -0.28
C LEU A 157 5.68 -9.05 -0.12
N PHE A 158 5.56 -8.23 0.92
CA PHE A 158 4.51 -7.22 1.05
C PHE A 158 4.93 -5.88 0.45
N ARG A 159 6.22 -5.48 0.63
CA ARG A 159 6.79 -4.22 0.13
C ARG A 159 8.28 -4.39 -0.16
N TYR A 160 8.70 -4.09 -1.39
CA TYR A 160 10.12 -4.19 -1.78
C TYR A 160 11.04 -3.35 -0.91
N GLU A 161 10.58 -2.17 -0.48
CA GLU A 161 11.36 -1.25 0.35
C GLU A 161 11.68 -1.82 1.75
N ALA A 162 10.96 -2.86 2.19
CA ALA A 162 11.31 -3.56 3.44
C ALA A 162 12.72 -4.15 3.41
N ALA A 163 13.31 -4.38 2.22
CA ALA A 163 14.70 -4.80 2.05
C ALA A 163 15.71 -3.79 2.61
N LEU A 164 15.34 -2.52 2.76
CA LEU A 164 16.21 -1.51 3.38
C LEU A 164 16.62 -1.86 4.80
N VAL A 165 15.77 -2.59 5.55
CA VAL A 165 16.06 -2.98 6.93
C VAL A 165 17.18 -4.04 7.00
N PRO A 166 17.04 -5.23 6.38
CA PRO A 166 18.13 -6.22 6.39
C PRO A 166 19.40 -5.72 5.70
N LEU A 167 19.32 -4.86 4.66
CA LEU A 167 20.48 -4.22 4.05
C LEU A 167 21.22 -3.34 5.04
N GLY A 168 20.53 -2.59 5.91
CA GLY A 168 21.15 -1.81 6.99
C GLY A 168 21.97 -2.70 7.95
N PHE A 169 21.45 -3.87 8.30
CA PHE A 169 22.21 -4.87 9.10
C PHE A 169 23.41 -5.42 8.33
N CYS A 170 23.25 -5.78 7.05
CA CYS A 170 24.35 -6.26 6.22
C CYS A 170 25.50 -5.24 6.14
N ILE A 171 25.19 -3.96 5.87
CA ILE A 171 26.18 -2.88 5.83
C ILE A 171 26.92 -2.77 7.17
N THR A 172 26.20 -2.87 8.29
CA THR A 172 26.79 -2.77 9.63
C THR A 172 27.69 -3.96 9.92
N ILE A 173 27.27 -5.19 9.61
CA ILE A 173 28.07 -6.40 9.79
C ILE A 173 29.35 -6.33 8.93
N LEU A 174 29.25 -5.84 7.70
CA LEU A 174 30.41 -5.65 6.82
C LEU A 174 31.35 -4.53 7.31
N ALA A 175 30.81 -3.46 7.92
CA ALA A 175 31.62 -2.40 8.48
C ALA A 175 32.55 -2.86 9.61
N VAL A 176 32.22 -3.97 10.26
CA VAL A 176 33.08 -4.63 11.27
C VAL A 176 34.41 -5.12 10.67
N LEU A 177 34.43 -5.51 9.37
CA LEU A 177 35.67 -5.86 8.66
C LEU A 177 36.71 -4.75 8.71
N ARG A 178 36.30 -3.49 8.66
CA ARG A 178 37.20 -2.33 8.74
C ARG A 178 37.94 -2.26 10.08
N ASN A 179 37.34 -2.84 11.13
CA ASN A 179 37.94 -2.88 12.48
C ASN A 179 38.74 -4.17 12.74
N LYS A 180 39.10 -4.93 11.69
CA LYS A 180 39.86 -6.20 11.77
C LYS A 180 39.17 -7.29 12.60
N GLN A 181 37.86 -7.23 12.80
CA GLN A 181 37.07 -8.28 13.43
C GLN A 181 36.47 -9.17 12.34
N GLN A 182 36.25 -10.45 12.67
CA GLN A 182 35.59 -11.38 11.75
C GLN A 182 34.08 -11.06 11.66
N PRO A 183 33.51 -10.87 10.45
CA PRO A 183 32.09 -10.66 10.31
C PRO A 183 31.29 -11.95 10.59
N ASP A 184 30.08 -11.83 10.99
CA ASP A 184 29.16 -12.97 11.11
C ASP A 184 28.66 -13.36 9.71
N TRP A 185 29.41 -14.26 9.05
CA TRP A 185 29.09 -14.72 7.70
C TRP A 185 27.74 -15.48 7.63
N ALA A 186 27.38 -16.19 8.70
CA ALA A 186 26.08 -16.89 8.76
C ALA A 186 24.92 -15.87 8.77
N ALA A 187 25.05 -14.77 9.52
CA ALA A 187 24.09 -13.68 9.53
C ALA A 187 23.96 -13.03 8.15
N LEU A 188 25.10 -12.68 7.52
CA LEU A 188 25.11 -12.10 6.17
C LEU A 188 24.45 -13.03 5.15
N THR A 189 24.82 -14.31 5.16
CA THR A 189 24.23 -15.28 4.25
C THR A 189 22.71 -15.38 4.45
N ALA A 190 22.23 -15.49 5.69
CA ALA A 190 20.80 -15.55 5.97
C ALA A 190 20.06 -14.29 5.50
N LEU A 191 20.58 -13.11 5.85
CA LEU A 191 19.96 -11.81 5.53
C LEU A 191 19.95 -11.47 4.04
N VAL A 192 20.78 -12.10 3.23
CA VAL A 192 20.85 -11.88 1.78
C VAL A 192 20.10 -12.99 1.03
N VAL A 193 20.43 -14.27 1.32
CA VAL A 193 19.94 -15.39 0.52
C VAL A 193 18.42 -15.57 0.67
N LEU A 194 17.88 -15.50 1.88
CA LEU A 194 16.46 -15.74 2.10
C LEU A 194 15.56 -14.66 1.43
N PRO A 195 15.81 -13.35 1.61
CA PRO A 195 15.04 -12.33 0.87
C PRO A 195 15.19 -12.47 -0.64
N LEU A 196 16.38 -12.74 -1.17
CA LEU A 196 16.58 -12.92 -2.61
C LEU A 196 15.85 -14.16 -3.14
N ALA A 197 15.87 -15.27 -2.39
CA ALA A 197 15.18 -16.50 -2.80
C ALA A 197 13.67 -16.30 -2.93
N VAL A 198 13.04 -15.59 -1.97
CA VAL A 198 11.58 -15.35 -2.04
C VAL A 198 11.22 -14.25 -3.03
N LEU A 199 12.10 -13.28 -3.25
CA LEU A 199 11.88 -12.20 -4.20
C LEU A 199 12.24 -12.60 -5.65
N TRP A 200 12.84 -13.76 -5.89
CA TRP A 200 13.26 -14.16 -7.22
C TRP A 200 12.15 -14.08 -8.26
N SER A 201 10.99 -14.68 -7.98
CA SER A 201 9.84 -14.68 -8.89
C SER A 201 9.28 -13.26 -9.13
N PRO A 202 9.01 -12.43 -8.10
CA PRO A 202 8.63 -11.03 -8.29
C PRO A 202 9.63 -10.19 -9.08
N LEU A 203 10.93 -10.37 -8.82
CA LEU A 203 11.98 -9.64 -9.53
C LEU A 203 12.09 -10.08 -10.99
N ALA A 204 11.99 -11.38 -11.27
CA ALA A 204 11.96 -11.90 -12.63
C ALA A 204 10.74 -11.39 -13.42
N TRP A 205 9.59 -11.26 -12.77
CA TRP A 205 8.40 -10.67 -13.38
C TRP A 205 8.61 -9.19 -13.71
N ASN A 206 9.16 -8.40 -12.79
CA ASN A 206 9.49 -6.99 -13.04
C ASN A 206 10.54 -6.82 -14.17
N ALA A 207 11.53 -7.72 -14.23
CA ALA A 207 12.55 -7.69 -15.28
C ALA A 207 11.94 -7.90 -16.69
N LYS A 208 10.91 -8.76 -16.82
CA LYS A 208 10.16 -8.93 -18.09
C LYS A 208 9.42 -7.67 -18.53
N LEU A 209 9.06 -6.80 -17.59
CA LEU A 209 8.39 -5.52 -17.82
C LEU A 209 9.37 -4.33 -17.78
N GLU A 210 10.66 -4.58 -18.04
CA GLU A 210 11.70 -3.55 -18.08
C GLU A 210 11.77 -2.67 -16.82
N TRP A 211 11.37 -3.23 -15.69
CA TRP A 211 11.32 -2.58 -14.37
C TRP A 211 10.35 -1.41 -14.26
N ILE A 212 9.47 -1.19 -15.24
CA ILE A 212 8.48 -0.12 -15.25
C ILE A 212 7.66 -0.07 -13.96
N PRO A 213 7.14 -1.20 -13.41
CA PRO A 213 6.32 -1.15 -12.20
C PRO A 213 7.08 -0.63 -10.98
N ILE A 214 8.33 -1.04 -10.79
CA ILE A 214 9.16 -0.59 -9.64
C ILE A 214 9.64 0.85 -9.85
N ALA A 215 10.02 1.21 -11.06
CA ALA A 215 10.58 2.53 -11.37
C ALA A 215 9.52 3.63 -11.49
N GLY A 216 8.26 3.29 -11.67
CA GLY A 216 7.20 4.24 -11.99
C GLY A 216 7.47 4.98 -13.30
N GLY A 217 8.05 4.25 -14.26
CA GLY A 217 8.54 4.75 -15.53
C GLY A 217 9.82 4.02 -15.93
N THR A 218 10.67 4.61 -16.74
CA THR A 218 11.97 4.00 -17.06
C THR A 218 12.94 4.14 -15.89
N LEU A 219 13.87 3.17 -15.71
CA LEU A 219 14.94 3.26 -14.70
C LEU A 219 15.75 4.54 -14.83
N GLN A 220 15.88 5.11 -16.04
CA GLN A 220 16.59 6.37 -16.28
C GLN A 220 15.91 7.58 -15.65
N THR A 221 14.59 7.54 -15.46
CA THR A 221 13.83 8.64 -14.84
C THR A 221 13.71 8.52 -13.32
N TRP A 222 14.00 7.36 -12.77
CA TRP A 222 13.82 7.07 -11.33
C TRP A 222 14.63 7.99 -10.40
N TRP A 223 15.80 8.43 -10.85
CA TRP A 223 16.69 9.33 -10.08
C TRP A 223 16.40 10.81 -10.29
N ARG A 224 15.53 11.17 -11.26
CA ARG A 224 15.29 12.57 -11.59
C ARG A 224 14.35 13.21 -10.59
N PRO A 225 14.69 14.44 -10.08
CA PRO A 225 13.78 15.21 -9.26
C PRO A 225 12.48 15.52 -10.00
N GLN A 226 11.36 15.50 -9.27
CA GLN A 226 10.06 15.91 -9.81
C GLN A 226 9.83 17.40 -9.50
N PRO A 227 9.61 18.26 -10.51
CA PRO A 227 9.33 19.68 -10.27
C PRO A 227 8.13 19.87 -9.33
N GLY A 228 8.28 20.74 -8.33
CA GLY A 228 7.22 20.98 -7.33
C GLY A 228 6.97 19.83 -6.32
N GLY A 229 7.59 18.66 -6.52
CA GLY A 229 7.34 17.48 -5.70
C GLY A 229 7.76 17.65 -4.24
N CYS A 230 8.86 18.36 -3.97
CA CYS A 230 9.30 18.61 -2.59
C CYS A 230 8.27 19.42 -1.78
N GLY A 231 7.66 20.45 -2.38
CA GLY A 231 6.60 21.23 -1.73
C GLY A 231 5.34 20.41 -1.48
N ARG A 232 4.95 19.55 -2.43
CA ARG A 232 3.86 18.58 -2.25
C ARG A 232 4.17 17.61 -1.10
N ASN A 233 5.35 17.02 -1.09
CA ASN A 233 5.79 16.11 -0.03
C ASN A 233 5.78 16.77 1.35
N PHE A 234 6.10 18.07 1.44
CA PHE A 234 6.01 18.80 2.70
C PHE A 234 4.58 18.87 3.22
N VAL A 235 3.61 19.15 2.38
CA VAL A 235 2.19 19.18 2.75
C VAL A 235 1.71 17.76 3.14
N GLU A 236 2.05 16.74 2.33
CA GLU A 236 1.71 15.35 2.59
C GLU A 236 2.30 14.86 3.92
N PHE A 237 3.55 15.20 4.22
CA PHE A 237 4.20 14.83 5.47
C PHE A 237 3.41 15.29 6.70
N PHE A 238 3.02 16.56 6.75
CA PHE A 238 2.23 17.06 7.88
C PHE A 238 0.77 16.59 7.87
N ARG A 239 0.23 16.24 6.73
CA ARG A 239 -1.08 15.62 6.63
C ARG A 239 -1.07 14.18 7.17
N GLU A 240 -0.08 13.37 6.79
CA GLU A 240 0.04 11.95 7.16
C GLU A 240 0.47 11.75 8.62
N TYR A 241 1.44 12.53 9.09
CA TYR A 241 2.05 12.36 10.41
C TYR A 241 1.51 13.33 11.47
N SER A 242 0.58 14.19 11.14
CA SER A 242 0.15 15.39 11.87
C SER A 242 1.25 16.44 12.02
N PHE A 243 0.86 17.68 12.30
CA PHE A 243 1.88 18.73 12.52
C PHE A 243 2.75 18.42 13.73
N ALA A 244 2.12 18.07 14.85
CA ALA A 244 2.86 17.74 16.08
C ALA A 244 3.65 16.43 15.97
N GLY A 245 3.06 15.40 15.32
CA GLY A 245 3.73 14.13 15.07
C GLY A 245 4.89 14.26 14.08
N GLY A 246 4.74 15.07 13.03
CA GLY A 246 5.80 15.36 12.07
C GLY A 246 7.00 16.07 12.71
N LEU A 247 6.77 17.08 13.55
CA LEU A 247 7.84 17.72 14.33
C LEU A 247 8.51 16.73 15.30
N ALA A 248 7.72 15.87 15.95
CA ALA A 248 8.27 14.82 16.82
C ALA A 248 9.14 13.82 16.03
N LEU A 249 8.78 13.46 14.80
CA LEU A 249 9.58 12.58 13.95
C LEU A 249 10.90 13.24 13.52
N LEU A 250 10.89 14.52 13.14
CA LEU A 250 12.12 15.25 12.83
C LEU A 250 13.07 15.33 14.04
N ALA A 251 12.53 15.65 15.22
CA ALA A 251 13.29 15.62 16.46
C ALA A 251 13.79 14.20 16.82
N GLY A 252 12.96 13.18 16.54
CA GLY A 252 13.32 11.77 16.71
C GLY A 252 14.47 11.32 15.82
N LEU A 253 14.50 11.78 14.58
CA LEU A 253 15.59 11.50 13.66
C LEU A 253 16.91 12.11 14.18
N ALA A 254 16.87 13.35 14.68
CA ALA A 254 18.03 13.97 15.32
C ALA A 254 18.47 13.18 16.58
N ALA A 255 17.52 12.79 17.43
CA ALA A 255 17.80 11.98 18.62
C ALA A 255 18.36 10.60 18.28
N LEU A 256 17.92 9.98 17.18
CA LEU A 256 18.44 8.72 16.68
C LEU A 256 19.92 8.84 16.30
N VAL A 257 20.29 9.89 15.56
CA VAL A 257 21.67 10.13 15.16
C VAL A 257 22.55 10.43 16.38
N LEU A 258 22.13 11.37 17.24
CA LEU A 258 22.89 11.78 18.42
C LEU A 258 22.98 10.67 19.49
N GLY A 259 21.90 9.92 19.70
CA GLY A 259 21.81 8.83 20.67
C GLY A 259 22.44 7.53 20.18
N GLY A 260 22.31 7.23 18.89
CA GLY A 260 22.83 6.02 18.27
C GLY A 260 24.34 5.87 18.31
N LEU A 261 25.07 7.00 18.42
CA LEU A 261 26.54 7.00 18.54
C LEU A 261 27.03 6.66 19.95
N LYS A 262 26.20 6.74 20.98
CA LYS A 262 26.60 6.71 22.38
C LYS A 262 26.20 5.45 23.18
N ARG A 263 25.21 4.69 22.76
CA ARG A 263 24.61 3.58 23.53
C ARG A 263 24.32 2.35 22.65
N GLY A 264 24.44 1.12 23.22
CA GLY A 264 24.18 -0.14 22.51
C GLY A 264 22.78 -0.20 21.89
N ALA A 265 21.73 0.10 22.68
CA ALA A 265 20.36 0.17 22.20
C ALA A 265 20.16 1.24 21.11
N GLY A 266 20.76 2.42 21.26
CA GLY A 266 20.73 3.48 20.26
C GLY A 266 21.41 3.09 18.95
N ARG A 267 22.51 2.34 19.00
CA ARG A 267 23.18 1.80 17.81
C ARG A 267 22.29 0.82 17.07
N PHE A 268 21.58 -0.05 17.79
CA PHE A 268 20.65 -0.99 17.18
C PHE A 268 19.47 -0.26 16.48
N LEU A 269 18.88 0.75 17.13
CA LEU A 269 17.84 1.57 16.54
C LEU A 269 18.34 2.32 15.29
N LEU A 270 19.57 2.82 15.32
CA LEU A 270 20.19 3.50 14.19
C LEU A 270 20.41 2.55 13.01
N VAL A 271 20.82 1.31 13.27
CA VAL A 271 20.96 0.28 12.22
C VAL A 271 19.58 -0.07 11.62
N ALA A 272 18.58 -0.27 12.48
CA ALA A 272 17.22 -0.65 12.06
C ALA A 272 16.53 0.41 11.20
N ALA A 273 16.75 1.70 11.53
CA ALA A 273 16.05 2.81 10.88
C ALA A 273 16.94 3.63 9.93
N GLY A 274 18.25 3.55 10.05
CA GLY A 274 19.17 4.48 9.38
C GLY A 274 19.03 4.48 7.86
N LEU A 275 19.04 3.32 7.23
CA LEU A 275 18.91 3.21 5.79
C LEU A 275 17.49 3.55 5.30
N PRO A 276 16.40 3.04 5.92
CA PRO A 276 15.05 3.49 5.60
C PRO A 276 14.86 5.01 5.77
N ALA A 277 15.33 5.59 6.87
CA ALA A 277 15.20 7.04 7.10
C ALA A 277 16.01 7.86 6.09
N PHE A 278 17.24 7.46 5.78
CA PHE A 278 18.04 8.10 4.73
C PHE A 278 17.32 8.06 3.39
N TRP A 279 16.79 6.91 3.00
CA TRP A 279 16.06 6.74 1.75
C TRP A 279 14.79 7.58 1.72
N ALA A 280 14.04 7.66 2.84
CA ALA A 280 12.86 8.52 2.96
C ALA A 280 13.21 9.99 2.75
N VAL A 281 14.27 10.49 3.40
CA VAL A 281 14.74 11.86 3.22
C VAL A 281 15.16 12.13 1.78
N TYR A 282 15.89 11.21 1.16
CA TYR A 282 16.28 11.32 -0.24
C TYR A 282 15.07 11.43 -1.16
N GLN A 283 14.11 10.51 -1.05
CA GLN A 283 12.88 10.53 -1.85
C GLN A 283 12.07 11.82 -1.63
N PHE A 284 11.98 12.27 -0.38
CA PHE A 284 11.34 13.54 -0.05
C PHE A 284 11.97 14.72 -0.79
N LEU A 285 13.31 14.82 -0.79
CA LEU A 285 14.04 15.92 -1.41
C LEU A 285 13.91 15.94 -2.93
N ILE A 286 13.88 14.77 -3.58
CA ILE A 286 13.70 14.68 -5.03
C ILE A 286 12.22 14.78 -5.46
N GLY A 287 11.29 14.95 -4.52
CA GLY A 287 9.87 15.13 -4.81
C GLY A 287 9.12 13.85 -5.15
N ARG A 288 9.65 12.68 -4.78
CA ARG A 288 9.01 11.37 -4.95
C ARG A 288 8.33 10.90 -3.68
N SER A 289 7.51 9.83 -3.78
CA SER A 289 6.85 9.26 -2.61
C SER A 289 7.88 8.74 -1.60
N PHE A 290 7.84 9.30 -0.40
CA PHE A 290 8.74 9.00 0.72
C PHE A 290 8.06 8.14 1.81
N SER A 291 6.76 7.98 1.75
CA SER A 291 5.95 7.41 2.84
C SER A 291 6.37 5.98 3.19
N THR A 292 6.64 5.11 2.21
CA THR A 292 7.02 3.72 2.48
C THR A 292 8.29 3.57 3.32
N PRO A 293 9.45 4.13 2.94
CA PRO A 293 10.65 4.01 3.77
C PRO A 293 10.51 4.76 5.09
N ALA A 294 9.74 5.85 5.15
CA ALA A 294 9.46 6.56 6.40
C ALA A 294 8.69 5.67 7.39
N TRP A 295 7.76 4.85 6.91
CA TRP A 295 7.05 3.87 7.73
C TRP A 295 7.97 2.86 8.41
N LEU A 296 8.96 2.34 7.70
CA LEU A 296 9.91 1.37 8.23
C LEU A 296 10.78 1.98 9.35
N ALA A 297 11.09 3.28 9.25
CA ALA A 297 11.87 4.01 10.24
C ALA A 297 11.02 4.51 11.43
N LEU A 298 9.69 4.59 11.29
CA LEU A 298 8.79 5.28 12.20
C LEU A 298 8.95 4.84 13.66
N ILE A 299 8.83 3.56 13.94
CA ILE A 299 8.85 3.03 15.32
C ILE A 299 10.21 3.22 15.97
N PRO A 300 11.37 2.88 15.33
CA PRO A 300 12.68 3.17 15.87
C PRO A 300 12.94 4.66 16.12
N VAL A 301 12.48 5.54 15.22
CA VAL A 301 12.64 7.00 15.36
C VAL A 301 11.84 7.54 16.54
N LEU A 302 10.57 7.14 16.69
CA LEU A 302 9.74 7.50 17.85
C LEU A 302 10.36 6.99 19.15
N ALA A 303 10.84 5.74 19.17
CA ALA A 303 11.48 5.16 20.34
C ALA A 303 12.76 5.91 20.73
N ALA A 304 13.56 6.36 19.75
CA ALA A 304 14.76 7.14 20.00
C ALA A 304 14.45 8.51 20.62
N LEU A 305 13.44 9.23 20.08
CA LEU A 305 12.98 10.51 20.63
C LEU A 305 12.51 10.34 22.09
N ILE A 306 11.58 9.40 22.30
CA ILE A 306 10.97 9.18 23.61
C ILE A 306 12.05 8.72 24.61
N GLY A 307 12.96 7.85 24.20
CA GLY A 307 14.11 7.45 25.03
C GLY A 307 15.03 8.60 25.42
N TYR A 308 15.14 9.62 24.55
CA TYR A 308 15.91 10.83 24.81
C TYR A 308 15.23 11.74 25.82
N VAL A 309 13.90 11.98 25.67
CA VAL A 309 13.13 12.95 26.46
C VAL A 309 12.41 12.33 27.66
N ALA A 310 12.34 11.00 27.80
CA ALA A 310 11.55 10.31 28.83
C ALA A 310 11.88 10.68 30.27
N ARG A 311 13.06 11.22 30.54
CA ARG A 311 13.50 11.67 31.86
C ARG A 311 13.15 13.13 32.17
N ALA A 312 12.69 13.87 31.17
CA ALA A 312 12.34 15.28 31.35
C ALA A 312 11.01 15.41 32.11
N ARG A 313 10.94 16.28 33.09
CA ARG A 313 9.73 16.50 33.93
C ARG A 313 8.52 17.00 33.13
N TRP A 314 8.75 17.70 32.02
CA TRP A 314 7.72 18.23 31.13
C TRP A 314 7.18 17.19 30.14
N MET A 315 7.88 16.06 29.95
CA MET A 315 7.55 15.05 28.95
C MET A 315 6.11 14.50 29.05
N PRO A 316 5.58 14.15 30.25
CA PRO A 316 4.22 13.64 30.31
C PRO A 316 3.18 14.65 29.83
N LEU A 317 3.33 15.93 30.17
CA LEU A 317 2.41 16.99 29.75
C LEU A 317 2.52 17.26 28.25
N ALA A 318 3.72 17.52 27.75
CA ALA A 318 3.96 17.79 26.34
C ALA A 318 3.65 16.55 25.44
N GLY A 319 4.05 15.36 25.90
CA GLY A 319 3.73 14.11 25.21
C GLY A 319 2.23 13.86 25.11
N SER A 320 1.48 14.11 26.19
CA SER A 320 0.02 14.00 26.17
C SER A 320 -0.63 15.02 25.22
N ALA A 321 -0.13 16.25 25.18
CA ALA A 321 -0.61 17.27 24.25
C ALA A 321 -0.36 16.88 22.78
N VAL A 322 0.85 16.39 22.46
CA VAL A 322 1.19 15.90 21.10
C VAL A 322 0.29 14.73 20.70
N VAL A 323 0.11 13.75 21.58
CA VAL A 323 -0.79 12.60 21.36
C VAL A 323 -2.23 13.05 21.14
N ALA A 324 -2.75 13.97 21.97
CA ALA A 324 -4.10 14.48 21.83
C ALA A 324 -4.33 15.22 20.50
N LEU A 325 -3.39 16.08 20.09
CA LEU A 325 -3.45 16.79 18.80
C LEU A 325 -3.40 15.82 17.61
N ALA A 326 -2.54 14.80 17.67
CA ALA A 326 -2.43 13.79 16.62
C ALA A 326 -3.70 12.92 16.55
N LEU A 327 -4.31 12.56 17.68
CA LEU A 327 -5.59 11.85 17.73
C LEU A 327 -6.73 12.69 17.13
N LEU A 328 -6.78 13.99 17.44
CA LEU A 328 -7.77 14.89 16.84
C LEU A 328 -7.63 14.93 15.32
N GLN A 329 -6.44 15.10 14.83
CA GLN A 329 -6.18 15.10 13.37
C GLN A 329 -6.49 13.73 12.74
N SER A 330 -6.18 12.61 13.44
CA SER A 330 -6.56 11.27 13.00
C SER A 330 -8.08 11.12 12.88
N ALA A 331 -8.84 11.64 13.83
CA ALA A 331 -10.31 11.61 13.80
C ALA A 331 -10.86 12.42 12.60
N VAL A 332 -10.28 13.58 12.30
CA VAL A 332 -10.66 14.39 11.12
C VAL A 332 -10.34 13.61 9.83
N MET A 333 -9.14 13.04 9.72
CA MET A 333 -8.74 12.28 8.54
C MET A 333 -9.64 11.05 8.32
N LEU A 334 -9.94 10.29 9.36
CA LEU A 334 -10.84 9.13 9.28
C LEU A 334 -12.28 9.54 8.90
N ARG A 335 -12.75 10.70 9.37
CA ARG A 335 -14.05 11.24 8.96
C ARG A 335 -14.10 11.54 7.47
N GLU A 336 -13.07 12.20 6.93
CA GLU A 336 -12.97 12.49 5.50
C GLU A 336 -12.87 11.21 4.67
N GLU A 337 -12.06 10.25 5.12
CA GLU A 337 -11.94 8.94 4.47
C GLU A 337 -13.30 8.21 4.45
N GLY A 338 -14.02 8.21 5.57
CA GLY A 338 -15.36 7.61 5.64
C GLY A 338 -16.37 8.28 4.72
N ARG A 339 -16.33 9.61 4.61
CA ARG A 339 -17.16 10.37 3.66
C ARG A 339 -16.88 9.94 2.21
N MET A 340 -15.61 9.84 1.83
CA MET A 340 -15.23 9.45 0.46
C MET A 340 -15.65 8.00 0.15
N ARG A 341 -15.54 7.07 1.09
CA ARG A 341 -16.03 5.70 0.93
C ARG A 341 -17.55 5.66 0.63
N GLY A 342 -18.34 6.51 1.30
CA GLY A 342 -19.79 6.64 1.06
C GLY A 342 -20.12 7.23 -0.33
N VAL A 343 -19.31 8.17 -0.81
CA VAL A 343 -19.45 8.75 -2.15
C VAL A 343 -19.27 7.68 -3.23
N TRP A 344 -18.24 6.86 -3.14
CA TRP A 344 -17.99 5.79 -4.10
C TRP A 344 -19.16 4.80 -4.21
N LEU A 345 -19.78 4.45 -3.09
CA LEU A 345 -20.97 3.59 -3.10
C LEU A 345 -22.14 4.26 -3.83
N SER A 346 -22.31 5.57 -3.66
CA SER A 346 -23.37 6.33 -4.35
C SER A 346 -23.11 6.40 -5.86
N VAL A 347 -21.86 6.66 -6.27
CA VAL A 347 -21.45 6.66 -7.68
C VAL A 347 -21.72 5.28 -8.31
N ALA A 348 -21.32 4.19 -7.67
CA ALA A 348 -21.53 2.84 -8.19
C ALA A 348 -23.00 2.51 -8.36
N LYS A 349 -23.88 2.95 -7.44
CA LYS A 349 -25.35 2.79 -7.58
C LYS A 349 -25.92 3.57 -8.77
N GLU A 350 -25.44 4.79 -9.03
CA GLU A 350 -25.89 5.58 -10.18
C GLU A 350 -25.40 4.96 -11.50
N VAL A 351 -24.17 4.45 -11.55
CA VAL A 351 -23.68 3.69 -12.71
C VAL A 351 -24.51 2.42 -12.92
N HIS A 352 -24.87 1.70 -11.84
CA HIS A 352 -25.71 0.51 -11.95
C HIS A 352 -27.11 0.83 -12.53
N LYS A 353 -27.72 1.95 -12.14
CA LYS A 353 -28.97 2.38 -12.77
C LYS A 353 -28.79 2.67 -14.26
N ALA A 354 -27.67 3.32 -14.61
CA ALA A 354 -27.38 3.64 -16.00
C ALA A 354 -27.11 2.39 -16.87
N THR A 355 -26.65 1.26 -16.29
CA THR A 355 -26.48 0.02 -17.07
C THR A 355 -27.80 -0.51 -17.65
N CYS A 356 -28.92 -0.24 -16.99
CA CYS A 356 -30.23 -0.60 -17.52
C CYS A 356 -30.67 0.26 -18.73
N GLU A 357 -29.98 1.38 -18.97
CA GLU A 357 -30.27 2.31 -20.09
C GLU A 357 -29.37 2.00 -21.31
N ILE A 358 -28.46 1.04 -21.22
CA ILE A 358 -27.62 0.61 -22.35
C ILE A 358 -28.51 -0.13 -23.35
N PRO A 359 -28.60 0.31 -24.62
CA PRO A 359 -29.27 -0.46 -25.64
C PRO A 359 -28.70 -1.87 -25.77
N ALA A 360 -29.54 -2.85 -26.02
CA ALA A 360 -29.09 -4.23 -26.22
C ALA A 360 -28.12 -4.30 -27.41
N SER A 361 -26.98 -4.96 -27.17
CA SER A 361 -25.98 -5.29 -28.21
C SER A 361 -25.62 -6.76 -28.09
N ASP A 362 -25.16 -7.37 -29.19
CA ASP A 362 -24.72 -8.75 -29.17
C ASP A 362 -23.54 -8.91 -28.22
N GLY A 363 -23.67 -9.83 -27.24
CA GLY A 363 -22.66 -10.08 -26.21
C GLY A 363 -22.69 -9.15 -24.98
N GLY A 364 -23.72 -8.28 -24.84
CA GLY A 364 -23.93 -7.42 -23.66
C GLY A 364 -23.05 -6.17 -23.62
N GLY A 365 -23.35 -5.27 -22.69
CA GLY A 365 -22.62 -4.04 -22.48
C GLY A 365 -21.38 -4.22 -21.58
N PHE A 366 -20.47 -3.23 -21.59
CA PHE A 366 -19.32 -3.18 -20.71
C PHE A 366 -19.11 -1.77 -20.12
N LEU A 367 -18.23 -1.67 -19.11
CA LEU A 367 -17.97 -0.42 -18.41
C LEU A 367 -16.52 -0.01 -18.60
N ILE A 368 -16.30 1.28 -18.77
CA ILE A 368 -14.97 1.88 -18.79
C ILE A 368 -14.95 2.99 -17.73
N ALA A 369 -14.02 2.94 -16.80
CA ALA A 369 -13.82 3.96 -15.78
C ALA A 369 -12.56 4.75 -16.05
N GLU A 370 -12.58 6.07 -15.80
CA GLU A 370 -11.47 6.99 -16.10
C GLU A 370 -10.14 6.57 -15.48
N ASN A 371 -10.19 5.94 -14.30
CA ASN A 371 -9.00 5.53 -13.55
C ASN A 371 -9.19 4.20 -12.80
N THR A 372 -8.08 3.69 -12.26
CA THR A 372 -8.02 2.39 -11.57
C THR A 372 -8.87 2.33 -10.31
N ASP A 373 -9.00 3.43 -9.58
CA ASP A 373 -9.78 3.51 -8.34
C ASP A 373 -11.27 3.35 -8.65
N GLN A 374 -11.77 4.08 -9.63
CA GLN A 374 -13.14 3.97 -10.12
C GLN A 374 -13.42 2.56 -10.67
N ALA A 375 -12.51 2.03 -11.51
CA ALA A 375 -12.66 0.70 -12.09
C ALA A 375 -12.72 -0.39 -11.01
N SER A 376 -11.85 -0.32 -10.00
CA SER A 376 -11.83 -1.28 -8.90
C SER A 376 -13.12 -1.25 -8.09
N MET A 377 -13.62 -0.04 -7.77
CA MET A 377 -14.87 0.13 -7.03
C MET A 377 -16.08 -0.39 -7.80
N LEU A 378 -16.18 -0.10 -9.10
CA LEU A 378 -17.26 -0.60 -9.95
C LEU A 378 -17.19 -2.12 -10.06
N ALA A 379 -16.00 -2.71 -10.31
CA ALA A 379 -15.84 -4.16 -10.43
C ALA A 379 -16.31 -4.91 -9.17
N VAL A 380 -15.92 -4.42 -7.97
CA VAL A 380 -16.37 -5.02 -6.71
C VAL A 380 -17.86 -4.86 -6.50
N PHE A 381 -18.39 -3.65 -6.74
CA PHE A 381 -19.81 -3.38 -6.57
C PHE A 381 -20.66 -4.28 -7.47
N PHE A 382 -20.34 -4.36 -8.75
CA PHE A 382 -21.10 -5.18 -9.69
C PHE A 382 -21.00 -6.68 -9.38
N LYS A 383 -19.82 -7.18 -9.04
CA LYS A 383 -19.63 -8.59 -8.66
C LYS A 383 -20.43 -8.96 -7.41
N THR A 384 -20.53 -8.06 -6.43
CA THR A 384 -21.29 -8.31 -5.19
C THR A 384 -22.78 -8.11 -5.35
N ALA A 385 -23.23 -7.16 -6.19
CA ALA A 385 -24.64 -6.82 -6.37
C ALA A 385 -25.35 -7.66 -7.46
N ALA A 386 -24.64 -7.99 -8.54
CA ALA A 386 -25.25 -8.63 -9.73
C ALA A 386 -24.89 -10.13 -9.90
N GLY A 387 -24.05 -10.69 -9.04
CA GLY A 387 -23.66 -12.10 -9.10
C GLY A 387 -22.77 -12.43 -10.30
N SER A 388 -23.05 -13.51 -11.03
CA SER A 388 -22.20 -14.02 -12.12
C SER A 388 -22.34 -13.26 -13.46
N GLU A 389 -23.42 -12.51 -13.67
CA GLU A 389 -23.72 -11.78 -14.91
C GLU A 389 -23.54 -10.27 -14.74
N TYR A 390 -22.34 -9.83 -14.39
CA TYR A 390 -22.06 -8.40 -14.32
C TYR A 390 -21.25 -7.93 -15.53
N PRO A 391 -21.44 -6.66 -15.97
CA PRO A 391 -20.66 -6.11 -17.07
C PRO A 391 -19.17 -6.03 -16.67
N PRO A 392 -18.24 -6.45 -17.54
CA PRO A 392 -16.81 -6.30 -17.27
C PRO A 392 -16.44 -4.82 -17.19
N VAL A 393 -15.47 -4.50 -16.29
CA VAL A 393 -15.02 -3.12 -16.03
C VAL A 393 -13.58 -2.98 -16.47
N PHE A 394 -13.30 -1.96 -17.26
CA PHE A 394 -12.00 -1.64 -17.84
C PHE A 394 -11.57 -0.21 -17.49
N VAL A 395 -10.34 0.14 -17.85
CA VAL A 395 -9.84 1.52 -17.92
C VAL A 395 -9.56 1.88 -19.37
N PRO A 396 -9.49 3.18 -19.73
CA PRO A 396 -9.13 3.59 -21.07
C PRO A 396 -7.75 3.05 -21.46
N GLU A 397 -7.62 2.62 -22.72
CA GLU A 397 -6.35 2.18 -23.25
C GLU A 397 -5.31 3.30 -23.21
N SER A 398 -4.07 2.92 -22.90
CA SER A 398 -2.92 3.82 -22.86
C SER A 398 -1.73 3.15 -23.58
N PRO A 399 -1.00 3.89 -24.43
CA PRO A 399 0.20 3.35 -25.08
C PRO A 399 1.34 3.09 -24.07
N ALA A 400 1.24 3.64 -22.86
CA ALA A 400 2.19 3.40 -21.78
C ALA A 400 1.56 2.53 -20.69
N LEU A 401 2.32 1.57 -20.17
CA LEU A 401 1.93 0.79 -19.03
C LEU A 401 1.94 1.67 -17.77
N THR A 402 0.75 2.05 -17.28
CA THR A 402 0.58 2.97 -16.15
C THR A 402 -0.06 2.33 -14.92
N SER A 403 -0.63 1.14 -15.06
CA SER A 403 -1.35 0.46 -13.98
C SER A 403 -1.45 -1.05 -14.20
N GLN A 404 -1.91 -1.77 -13.18
CA GLN A 404 -2.20 -3.20 -13.27
C GLN A 404 -3.29 -3.52 -14.31
N PHE A 405 -4.24 -2.63 -14.53
CA PHE A 405 -5.29 -2.84 -15.53
C PHE A 405 -4.75 -2.96 -16.95
N GLY A 406 -3.64 -2.28 -17.29
CA GLY A 406 -2.97 -2.43 -18.57
C GLY A 406 -2.22 -3.77 -18.75
N LEU A 407 -2.16 -4.60 -17.68
CA LEU A 407 -1.60 -5.97 -17.72
C LEU A 407 -2.69 -7.05 -17.71
N TRP A 408 -3.92 -6.66 -17.43
CA TRP A 408 -5.07 -7.56 -17.48
C TRP A 408 -5.76 -7.50 -18.86
N PRO A 409 -6.54 -8.53 -19.24
CA PRO A 409 -7.29 -8.49 -20.49
C PRO A 409 -8.14 -7.23 -20.62
N SER A 410 -8.11 -6.62 -21.80
CA SER A 410 -8.76 -5.36 -22.13
C SER A 410 -9.85 -5.53 -23.17
N TYR A 411 -10.76 -4.54 -23.26
CA TYR A 411 -11.75 -4.46 -24.32
C TYR A 411 -11.10 -4.22 -25.71
N ALA A 412 -9.87 -3.73 -25.76
CA ALA A 412 -9.15 -3.50 -27.01
C ALA A 412 -8.34 -4.71 -27.51
N ASP A 413 -8.23 -5.79 -26.70
CA ASP A 413 -7.47 -6.96 -27.07
C ASP A 413 -8.08 -7.73 -28.24
N PHE A 414 -7.20 -8.22 -29.12
CA PHE A 414 -7.57 -9.14 -30.18
C PHE A 414 -7.28 -10.58 -29.76
N VAL A 415 -8.27 -11.44 -29.96
CA VAL A 415 -8.14 -12.89 -29.79
C VAL A 415 -7.76 -13.48 -31.13
N ALA A 416 -6.69 -14.28 -31.16
CA ALA A 416 -6.34 -15.02 -32.36
C ALA A 416 -7.47 -16.01 -32.69
N SER A 417 -8.03 -15.91 -33.91
CA SER A 417 -8.93 -16.96 -34.39
C SER A 417 -8.16 -18.23 -34.62
N ASP A 418 -8.71 -19.37 -34.20
CA ASP A 418 -8.21 -20.68 -34.62
C ASP A 418 -8.10 -20.70 -36.14
N LEU A 419 -6.96 -21.12 -36.64
CA LEU A 419 -6.52 -21.16 -38.01
C LEU A 419 -7.65 -21.37 -39.03
N VAL A 420 -8.04 -20.32 -39.74
CA VAL A 420 -8.51 -20.49 -41.12
C VAL A 420 -7.27 -20.60 -41.98
N VAL A 421 -6.84 -21.83 -42.23
CA VAL A 421 -5.81 -22.12 -43.21
C VAL A 421 -6.45 -21.90 -44.57
N ASP A 422 -6.32 -20.68 -45.10
CA ASP A 422 -6.50 -20.44 -46.52
C ASP A 422 -5.20 -20.84 -47.18
N GLU A 423 -5.25 -21.70 -48.23
CA GLU A 423 -4.07 -22.33 -48.84
C GLU A 423 -3.03 -21.35 -49.41
N PHE A 424 -3.32 -20.05 -49.40
CA PHE A 424 -2.46 -19.03 -49.98
C PHE A 424 -1.94 -17.93 -49.04
N PHE A 425 -2.55 -17.73 -47.89
CA PHE A 425 -2.08 -16.69 -46.91
C PHE A 425 -2.34 -17.13 -45.47
N THR A 426 -1.28 -17.32 -44.70
CA THR A 426 -1.32 -17.48 -43.26
C THR A 426 -1.42 -16.11 -42.59
N GLU A 427 -2.50 -15.37 -42.76
CA GLU A 427 -2.82 -14.24 -41.91
C GLU A 427 -3.68 -14.74 -40.74
N GLN A 428 -3.15 -14.69 -39.52
CA GLN A 428 -3.92 -14.83 -38.30
C GLN A 428 -4.87 -13.62 -38.20
N LYS A 429 -6.09 -13.75 -38.66
CA LYS A 429 -7.12 -12.76 -38.43
C LYS A 429 -7.55 -12.83 -36.93
N GLY A 430 -7.02 -11.92 -36.12
CA GLY A 430 -7.55 -11.68 -34.79
C GLY A 430 -8.93 -11.04 -34.88
N TYR A 431 -9.83 -11.39 -33.95
CA TYR A 431 -11.12 -10.69 -33.77
C TYR A 431 -11.17 -10.06 -32.39
N ASN A 432 -11.83 -8.91 -32.27
CA ASN A 432 -12.05 -8.25 -31.00
C ASN A 432 -13.43 -8.65 -30.45
N LEU A 433 -13.45 -9.18 -29.20
CA LEU A 433 -14.67 -9.65 -28.55
C LEU A 433 -15.69 -8.56 -28.24
N PHE A 434 -15.27 -7.31 -28.24
CA PHE A 434 -16.09 -6.15 -27.86
C PHE A 434 -16.52 -5.30 -29.08
N ALA A 435 -16.02 -5.59 -30.27
CA ALA A 435 -16.41 -4.87 -31.49
C ALA A 435 -17.94 -4.86 -31.66
N GLY A 436 -18.51 -3.70 -31.95
CA GLY A 436 -19.96 -3.51 -32.10
C GLY A 436 -20.75 -3.43 -30.79
N ARG A 437 -20.11 -3.65 -29.61
CA ARG A 437 -20.80 -3.58 -28.32
C ARG A 437 -20.94 -2.14 -27.83
N ASN A 438 -21.93 -1.94 -26.98
CA ASN A 438 -22.18 -0.67 -26.30
C ASN A 438 -21.52 -0.65 -24.92
N ALA A 439 -21.10 0.54 -24.47
CA ALA A 439 -20.45 0.73 -23.17
C ALA A 439 -20.96 1.96 -22.43
N LEU A 440 -20.72 2.01 -21.11
CA LEU A 440 -20.73 3.26 -20.35
C LEU A 440 -19.31 3.65 -20.00
N PHE A 441 -18.98 4.92 -20.22
CA PHE A 441 -17.76 5.52 -19.71
C PHE A 441 -18.10 6.44 -18.53
N LEU A 442 -17.37 6.25 -17.42
CA LEU A 442 -17.45 7.09 -16.22
C LEU A 442 -16.18 7.92 -16.09
N GLY A 443 -16.31 9.23 -16.13
CA GLY A 443 -15.15 10.14 -15.98
C GLY A 443 -15.54 11.59 -15.74
N SER A 444 -14.57 12.40 -15.37
CA SER A 444 -14.72 13.86 -15.28
C SER A 444 -14.80 14.50 -16.67
N ASP A 445 -13.95 14.04 -17.57
CA ASP A 445 -13.86 14.48 -18.95
C ASP A 445 -13.92 13.28 -19.92
N LEU A 446 -14.24 13.53 -21.17
CA LEU A 446 -14.28 12.51 -22.21
C LEU A 446 -12.94 12.47 -22.96
N PRO A 447 -12.09 11.42 -22.77
CA PRO A 447 -10.84 11.27 -23.50
C PRO A 447 -11.05 11.15 -25.00
N GLN A 448 -10.14 11.70 -25.81
CA GLN A 448 -10.20 11.58 -27.26
C GLN A 448 -10.10 10.12 -27.73
N THR A 449 -9.37 9.28 -27.01
CA THR A 449 -9.29 7.84 -27.28
C THR A 449 -10.65 7.17 -27.18
N ILE A 450 -11.46 7.48 -26.15
CA ILE A 450 -12.81 6.96 -26.01
C ILE A 450 -13.73 7.53 -27.10
N LYS A 451 -13.66 8.85 -27.34
CA LYS A 451 -14.48 9.48 -28.39
C LYS A 451 -14.22 8.91 -29.78
N GLY A 452 -12.96 8.56 -30.09
CA GLY A 452 -12.59 7.98 -31.38
C GLY A 452 -12.83 6.48 -31.49
N ALA A 453 -13.04 5.78 -30.35
CA ALA A 453 -13.23 4.34 -30.32
C ALA A 453 -14.69 3.90 -30.48
N PHE A 454 -15.66 4.79 -30.47
CA PHE A 454 -17.09 4.49 -30.58
C PHE A 454 -17.72 5.31 -31.70
N ALA A 455 -18.71 4.74 -32.39
CA ALA A 455 -19.41 5.43 -33.46
C ALA A 455 -20.18 6.65 -32.95
N GLN A 456 -20.73 6.58 -31.72
CA GLN A 456 -21.43 7.68 -31.08
C GLN A 456 -21.15 7.68 -29.57
N VAL A 457 -20.86 8.89 -29.03
CA VAL A 457 -20.72 9.10 -27.59
C VAL A 457 -21.58 10.29 -27.18
N SER A 458 -22.41 10.11 -26.15
CA SER A 458 -23.28 11.15 -25.62
C SER A 458 -23.30 11.16 -24.09
N PRO A 459 -23.36 12.32 -23.43
CA PRO A 459 -23.53 12.38 -22.00
C PRO A 459 -24.92 11.86 -21.61
N LEU A 460 -24.97 10.91 -20.65
CA LEU A 460 -26.21 10.31 -20.18
C LEU A 460 -26.65 10.92 -18.85
N ARG A 461 -25.71 11.04 -17.89
CA ARG A 461 -26.02 11.50 -16.54
C ARG A 461 -24.79 12.17 -15.89
N LYS A 462 -25.05 13.20 -15.10
CA LYS A 462 -24.02 13.88 -14.28
C LYS A 462 -24.21 13.56 -12.81
N ILE A 463 -23.11 13.29 -12.11
CA ILE A 463 -23.06 12.99 -10.69
C ILE A 463 -22.24 14.06 -10.01
N GLN A 464 -22.87 14.83 -9.12
CA GLN A 464 -22.16 15.82 -8.30
C GLN A 464 -21.47 15.15 -7.14
N LEU A 465 -20.18 15.44 -6.96
CA LEU A 465 -19.39 14.96 -5.83
C LEU A 465 -19.45 15.98 -4.67
N PRO A 466 -19.35 15.52 -3.41
CA PRO A 466 -19.42 16.42 -2.24
C PRO A 466 -18.27 17.43 -2.13
N ASP A 467 -17.18 17.23 -2.85
CA ASP A 467 -16.03 18.14 -2.93
C ASP A 467 -16.18 19.22 -4.01
N GLY A 468 -17.33 19.25 -4.69
CA GLY A 468 -17.63 20.16 -5.78
C GLY A 468 -17.19 19.66 -7.16
N GLY A 469 -16.55 18.49 -7.22
CA GLY A 469 -16.23 17.81 -8.48
C GLY A 469 -17.51 17.27 -9.16
N GLU A 470 -17.41 16.99 -10.46
CA GLU A 470 -18.47 16.40 -11.26
C GLU A 470 -17.95 15.18 -12.01
N LEU A 471 -18.67 14.07 -11.94
CA LEU A 471 -18.45 12.90 -12.79
C LEU A 471 -19.60 12.79 -13.79
N THR A 472 -19.30 12.47 -15.03
CA THR A 472 -20.30 12.26 -16.08
C THR A 472 -20.27 10.78 -16.50
N ILE A 473 -21.45 10.20 -16.60
CA ILE A 473 -21.65 8.90 -17.25
C ILE A 473 -21.95 9.20 -18.72
N PHE A 474 -21.13 8.67 -19.62
CA PHE A 474 -21.34 8.76 -21.06
C PHE A 474 -21.83 7.44 -21.60
N LEU A 475 -22.83 7.48 -22.47
CA LEU A 475 -23.26 6.34 -23.27
C LEU A 475 -22.43 6.30 -24.55
N CYS A 476 -21.74 5.18 -24.75
CA CYS A 476 -20.84 4.91 -25.87
C CYS A 476 -21.46 3.77 -26.70
N LEU A 477 -21.81 4.05 -27.94
CA LEU A 477 -22.49 3.12 -28.84
C LEU A 477 -21.55 2.63 -29.92
N ASP A 478 -21.64 1.34 -30.23
CA ASP A 478 -20.98 0.67 -31.34
C ASP A 478 -19.45 0.85 -31.29
N TYR A 479 -18.77 0.05 -30.45
CA TYR A 479 -17.32 0.08 -30.32
C TYR A 479 -16.63 -0.27 -31.65
N GLN A 480 -15.92 0.70 -32.18
CA GLN A 480 -15.10 0.60 -33.38
C GLN A 480 -13.67 0.29 -32.93
N THR A 481 -13.14 -0.86 -33.14
CA THR A 481 -11.77 -1.19 -32.69
C THR A 481 -10.79 -0.04 -32.93
N LEU A 482 -10.01 0.30 -31.90
CA LEU A 482 -8.99 1.36 -32.01
C LEU A 482 -8.10 1.08 -33.22
N PRO A 483 -7.80 2.09 -34.06
CA PRO A 483 -6.78 1.93 -35.10
C PRO A 483 -5.44 1.62 -34.42
N LEU A 484 -4.86 0.49 -34.77
CA LEU A 484 -3.52 0.06 -34.36
C LEU A 484 -2.46 0.95 -34.98
#